data_3d256624f3e762cc57b6f24306ee6431
#
_entry.id   3d256624f3e762cc57b6f24306ee6431
#
_cell.length_a   1.000
_cell.length_b   1.000
_cell.length_c   1.000
_cell.angle_alpha   90.00
_cell.angle_beta   90.00
_cell.angle_gamma   90.00
#
_symmetry.space_group_name_H-M   'P 1'
#
loop_
_entity.id
_entity.type
_entity.pdbx_description
1 polymer ?
#
loop_
_entity_poly.entity_id
_entity_poly.type
_entity_poly.pdbx_seq_one_letter_code
_entity_poly.pdbx_strand_id
1 'polypeptide(L)'
;MKKRITSLLLCLVLIVSLMPAAAAANMSNSKTVTVRYASGHGVDTHDYAATFTYSDELFTKSGYTYRQDLAEMSLGLAFAAFSSKDSEKEDQLATSNRNFISFAEQCGFENIRSNKWMTQPAETDSIGINCASKTIRDNGGQYTLIAVGVRGNNYHAEWGGNARLGASGEHAGFAMGRDQVLDYLRAYIAETGITGRVKLWISGYSRSASVANMVGGMLDDGCSLGARVSLSPHDLYCYCYEPPMGATKDEVQGRVYENIHNIVNTNDLVTYVAFDSWDFARYGVDRVVPTKGDANYLNYKAKMLSEFYRIPNNGGNIYWPDHFQAWGIDPKDITSGD
;
A
#
# COMPACT_ATOMS: atom_id res chain seq x y z
N MET A 1 -3.72 32.98 1.56
CA MET A 1 -3.41 31.84 0.68
C MET A 1 -2.59 30.72 1.35
N LYS A 2 -2.64 30.53 2.67
CA LYS A 2 -1.82 29.56 3.42
C LYS A 2 -2.62 28.46 4.14
N LYS A 3 -3.88 28.17 3.78
CA LYS A 3 -4.78 27.31 4.58
C LYS A 3 -5.40 26.13 3.84
N ARG A 4 -4.88 25.68 2.67
CA ARG A 4 -5.51 24.64 1.85
C ARG A 4 -4.79 23.28 1.84
N ILE A 5 -3.90 23.00 2.80
CA ILE A 5 -2.95 21.89 2.72
C ILE A 5 -3.29 20.72 3.65
N THR A 6 -4.48 20.62 4.25
CA THR A 6 -4.55 19.88 5.53
C THR A 6 -5.29 18.55 5.52
N SER A 7 -6.02 18.14 4.48
CA SER A 7 -7.03 17.08 4.69
C SER A 7 -6.53 15.65 4.42
N LEU A 8 -5.81 15.39 3.35
CA LEU A 8 -5.22 14.06 3.11
C LEU A 8 -3.83 13.93 3.74
N LEU A 9 -3.11 15.04 3.79
CA LEU A 9 -1.90 15.13 4.61
C LEU A 9 -2.22 14.86 6.08
N LEU A 10 -3.43 15.19 6.55
CA LEU A 10 -3.80 14.93 7.93
C LEU A 10 -4.03 13.45 8.19
N CYS A 11 -4.65 12.69 7.30
CA CYS A 11 -4.71 11.23 7.43
C CYS A 11 -3.33 10.59 7.29
N LEU A 12 -2.52 11.07 6.35
CA LEU A 12 -1.17 10.55 6.12
C LEU A 12 -0.15 11.05 7.15
N VAL A 13 -0.19 12.32 7.55
CA VAL A 13 0.63 12.89 8.63
C VAL A 13 0.16 12.40 9.99
N LEU A 14 -1.12 12.03 10.15
CA LEU A 14 -1.61 11.36 11.35
C LEU A 14 -1.08 9.92 11.46
N ILE A 15 -0.97 9.18 10.37
CA ILE A 15 -0.33 7.87 10.39
C ILE A 15 1.16 8.02 10.82
N VAL A 16 1.84 9.06 10.38
CA VAL A 16 3.27 9.31 10.73
C VAL A 16 3.41 10.03 12.08
N SER A 17 2.48 10.91 12.48
CA SER A 17 2.60 11.73 13.70
C SER A 17 1.88 11.17 14.93
N LEU A 18 0.97 10.21 14.75
CA LEU A 18 0.34 9.46 15.85
C LEU A 18 1.11 8.18 16.20
N MET A 19 2.09 7.80 15.38
CA MET A 19 3.04 6.81 15.83
C MET A 19 3.89 7.50 16.92
N PRO A 20 3.81 7.09 18.21
CA PRO A 20 4.75 7.58 19.20
C PRO A 20 6.11 7.35 18.56
N ALA A 21 6.99 8.35 18.64
CA ALA A 21 8.38 8.17 18.22
C ALA A 21 8.90 6.94 18.99
N ALA A 22 8.67 5.78 18.45
CA ALA A 22 9.27 4.55 18.93
C ALA A 22 10.74 4.89 18.89
N ALA A 23 11.40 4.88 20.05
CA ALA A 23 12.81 5.10 20.12
C ALA A 23 13.40 4.25 19.00
N ALA A 24 13.96 4.92 17.98
CA ALA A 24 14.62 4.23 16.89
C ALA A 24 15.62 3.33 17.60
N ALA A 25 15.27 2.05 17.69
CA ALA A 25 16.17 1.07 18.28
C ALA A 25 17.49 1.34 17.59
N ASN A 26 18.59 1.43 18.34
CA ASN A 26 19.91 1.68 17.79
C ASN A 26 20.26 0.57 16.79
N MET A 27 19.61 0.63 15.59
CA MET A 27 19.85 -0.32 14.50
C MET A 27 21.21 0.00 13.93
N SER A 28 22.11 -0.96 13.99
CA SER A 28 23.42 -0.81 13.37
C SER A 28 23.21 -0.60 11.86
N ASN A 29 23.93 0.37 11.29
CA ASN A 29 23.84 0.73 9.87
C ASN A 29 22.48 1.26 9.38
N SER A 30 21.71 1.93 10.24
CA SER A 30 20.49 2.62 9.79
C SER A 30 20.83 3.80 8.89
N LYS A 31 19.96 4.06 7.92
CA LYS A 31 20.04 5.18 6.97
C LYS A 31 18.74 5.97 7.01
N THR A 32 18.84 7.29 6.92
CA THR A 32 17.67 8.12 6.62
C THR A 32 17.40 8.09 5.12
N VAL A 33 16.19 7.73 4.75
CA VAL A 33 15.72 7.65 3.37
C VAL A 33 14.66 8.71 3.14
N THR A 34 14.83 9.54 2.13
CA THR A 34 13.84 10.54 1.73
C THR A 34 13.00 10.02 0.59
N VAL A 35 11.70 9.89 0.82
CA VAL A 35 10.73 9.50 -0.20
C VAL A 35 10.01 10.73 -0.72
N ARG A 36 10.04 10.91 -2.03
CA ARG A 36 9.21 11.90 -2.73
C ARG A 36 7.96 11.22 -3.25
N TYR A 37 6.83 11.88 -3.13
CA TYR A 37 5.55 11.36 -3.60
C TYR A 37 4.61 12.50 -4.01
N ALA A 38 3.69 12.21 -4.92
CA ALA A 38 2.67 13.16 -5.32
C ALA A 38 1.50 13.14 -4.34
N SER A 39 0.84 14.27 -4.17
CA SER A 39 -0.43 14.28 -3.45
C SER A 39 -1.50 13.58 -4.29
N GLY A 40 -2.35 12.81 -3.62
CA GLY A 40 -3.29 11.93 -4.28
C GLY A 40 -4.55 12.55 -4.83
N HIS A 41 -4.73 13.85 -4.82
CA HIS A 41 -5.99 14.42 -5.24
C HIS A 41 -5.83 15.67 -6.10
N GLY A 42 -6.58 15.67 -7.19
CA GLY A 42 -6.53 16.52 -8.35
C GLY A 42 -6.58 18.04 -8.17
N VAL A 43 -6.66 18.55 -6.97
CA VAL A 43 -6.54 19.98 -6.65
C VAL A 43 -5.19 20.35 -6.04
N ASP A 44 -4.46 19.37 -5.54
CA ASP A 44 -3.15 19.60 -4.96
C ASP A 44 -2.06 19.17 -5.95
N THR A 45 -1.28 20.13 -6.34
CA THR A 45 -0.24 19.98 -7.38
C THR A 45 1.16 19.89 -6.80
N HIS A 46 1.29 19.71 -5.49
CA HIS A 46 2.57 19.72 -4.81
C HIS A 46 3.16 18.32 -4.71
N ASP A 47 4.44 18.23 -4.93
CA ASP A 47 5.24 17.07 -4.53
C ASP A 47 5.60 17.21 -3.06
N TYR A 48 5.46 16.11 -2.33
CA TYR A 48 5.82 16.01 -0.93
C TYR A 48 7.08 15.19 -0.75
N ALA A 49 7.69 15.34 0.39
CA ALA A 49 8.79 14.50 0.83
C ALA A 49 8.60 14.10 2.29
N ALA A 50 8.82 12.84 2.58
CA ALA A 50 8.87 12.30 3.93
C ALA A 50 10.18 11.54 4.14
N THR A 51 10.64 11.49 5.39
CA THR A 51 11.85 10.77 5.76
C THR A 51 11.51 9.55 6.59
N PHE A 52 12.19 8.45 6.30
CA PHE A 52 12.04 7.16 6.96
C PHE A 52 13.40 6.63 7.37
N THR A 53 13.42 5.72 8.34
CA THR A 53 14.66 5.06 8.77
C THR A 53 14.70 3.64 8.22
N TYR A 54 15.67 3.35 7.37
CA TYR A 54 15.91 2.04 6.77
C TYR A 54 17.11 1.33 7.40
N SER A 55 16.97 0.05 7.64
CA SER A 55 18.05 -0.87 7.95
C SER A 55 17.69 -2.29 7.49
N ASP A 56 18.68 -3.08 7.10
CA ASP A 56 18.45 -4.49 6.77
C ASP A 56 17.98 -5.31 7.99
N GLU A 57 18.24 -4.81 9.21
CA GLU A 57 17.75 -5.39 10.46
C GLU A 57 16.22 -5.42 10.58
N LEU A 58 15.52 -4.61 9.79
CA LEU A 58 14.06 -4.65 9.69
C LEU A 58 13.54 -6.03 9.28
N PHE A 59 14.34 -6.79 8.54
CA PHE A 59 13.99 -8.09 7.96
C PHE A 59 14.61 -9.29 8.69
N THR A 60 15.13 -9.12 9.89
CA THR A 60 15.76 -10.21 10.69
C THR A 60 14.76 -10.98 11.55
N LYS A 61 13.60 -10.41 11.83
CA LYS A 61 12.50 -11.08 12.52
C LYS A 61 11.56 -11.73 11.50
N SER A 62 10.79 -12.69 11.96
CA SER A 62 9.73 -13.29 11.15
C SER A 62 8.69 -12.26 10.71
N GLY A 63 8.14 -12.39 9.51
CA GLY A 63 7.02 -11.60 9.00
C GLY A 63 5.78 -11.64 9.90
N TYR A 64 5.59 -12.71 10.66
CA TYR A 64 4.54 -12.82 11.68
C TYR A 64 4.70 -11.86 12.86
N THR A 65 5.88 -11.31 13.05
CA THR A 65 6.13 -10.33 14.10
C THR A 65 5.84 -8.93 13.58
N TYR A 66 4.72 -8.34 13.99
CA TYR A 66 4.47 -6.94 13.68
C TYR A 66 5.58 -6.05 14.25
N ARG A 67 6.09 -5.19 13.40
CA ARG A 67 7.10 -4.18 13.78
C ARG A 67 6.64 -2.82 13.29
N GLN A 68 6.56 -1.87 14.21
CA GLN A 68 6.16 -0.51 13.87
C GLN A 68 7.18 0.19 12.97
N ASP A 69 8.48 0.00 13.23
CA ASP A 69 9.56 0.56 12.40
C ASP A 69 9.53 0.02 10.95
N LEU A 70 9.22 -1.28 10.77
CA LEU A 70 9.02 -1.85 9.45
C LEU A 70 7.70 -1.38 8.82
N ALA A 71 6.64 -1.18 9.59
CA ALA A 71 5.41 -0.58 9.10
C ALA A 71 5.69 0.86 8.60
N GLU A 72 6.37 1.70 9.38
CA GLU A 72 6.76 3.05 8.95
C GLU A 72 7.57 3.02 7.64
N MET A 73 8.57 2.14 7.55
CA MET A 73 9.38 2.01 6.34
C MET A 73 8.58 1.45 5.16
N SER A 74 7.61 0.55 5.40
CA SER A 74 6.72 0.01 4.38
C SER A 74 5.75 1.07 3.83
N LEU A 75 5.37 2.05 4.65
CA LEU A 75 4.64 3.23 4.17
C LEU A 75 5.52 4.04 3.20
N GLY A 76 6.82 4.15 3.48
CA GLY A 76 7.80 4.76 2.57
C GLY A 76 7.85 4.03 1.23
N LEU A 77 7.84 2.70 1.23
CA LEU A 77 7.78 1.88 0.00
C LEU A 77 6.48 2.12 -0.78
N ALA A 78 5.32 2.16 -0.08
CA ALA A 78 4.04 2.45 -0.71
C ALA A 78 4.02 3.85 -1.34
N PHE A 79 4.56 4.86 -0.66
CA PHE A 79 4.65 6.23 -1.18
C PHE A 79 5.59 6.36 -2.39
N ALA A 80 6.72 5.67 -2.36
CA ALA A 80 7.65 5.65 -3.48
C ALA A 80 7.02 5.08 -4.76
N ALA A 81 6.01 4.22 -4.60
CA ALA A 81 5.25 3.65 -5.70
C ALA A 81 4.01 4.48 -6.12
N PHE A 82 3.74 5.62 -5.47
CA PHE A 82 2.62 6.47 -5.85
C PHE A 82 2.82 7.02 -7.26
N SER A 83 1.75 6.99 -8.05
CA SER A 83 1.78 7.72 -9.32
C SER A 83 1.87 9.22 -9.06
N SER A 84 2.52 9.93 -9.98
CA SER A 84 2.51 11.36 -9.97
C SER A 84 1.12 11.91 -10.30
N LYS A 85 0.97 13.21 -10.14
CA LYS A 85 -0.25 13.98 -10.21
C LYS A 85 -1.21 13.71 -11.38
N ASP A 86 -0.67 13.26 -12.47
CA ASP A 86 -1.45 12.97 -13.68
C ASP A 86 -0.85 11.74 -14.37
N SER A 87 -1.37 10.57 -13.98
CA SER A 87 -0.92 9.29 -14.51
C SER A 87 -1.26 9.07 -16.00
N GLU A 88 -1.91 10.05 -16.64
CA GLU A 88 -2.19 10.04 -18.06
C GLU A 88 -1.09 10.76 -18.86
N LYS A 89 -0.21 11.51 -18.22
CA LYS A 89 0.90 12.21 -18.87
C LYS A 89 2.23 11.47 -18.67
N GLU A 90 2.90 11.20 -19.78
CA GLU A 90 4.12 10.40 -19.81
C GLU A 90 5.25 10.97 -18.94
N ASP A 91 5.43 12.30 -18.92
CA ASP A 91 6.43 12.98 -18.10
C ASP A 91 6.19 12.79 -16.59
N GLN A 92 4.95 12.67 -16.17
CA GLN A 92 4.57 12.46 -14.78
C GLN A 92 4.71 11.00 -14.35
N LEU A 93 4.39 10.06 -15.22
CA LEU A 93 4.69 8.64 -15.00
C LEU A 93 6.20 8.43 -14.83
N ALA A 94 7.01 9.04 -15.67
CA ALA A 94 8.46 8.99 -15.53
C ALA A 94 8.94 9.56 -14.19
N THR A 95 8.26 10.56 -13.64
CA THR A 95 8.57 11.11 -12.31
C THR A 95 8.26 10.13 -11.19
N SER A 96 7.12 9.45 -11.23
CA SER A 96 6.76 8.41 -10.25
C SER A 96 7.78 7.27 -10.25
N ASN A 97 8.18 6.83 -11.44
CA ASN A 97 9.17 5.79 -11.57
C ASN A 97 10.53 6.21 -10.99
N ARG A 98 10.97 7.46 -11.21
CA ARG A 98 12.20 8.02 -10.60
C ARG A 98 12.11 8.08 -9.08
N ASN A 99 10.93 8.34 -8.50
CA ASN A 99 10.74 8.34 -7.05
C ASN A 99 11.02 6.96 -6.45
N PHE A 100 10.51 5.89 -7.07
CA PHE A 100 10.82 4.54 -6.63
C PHE A 100 12.30 4.18 -6.82
N ILE A 101 12.90 4.54 -7.96
CA ILE A 101 14.33 4.31 -8.22
C ILE A 101 15.17 4.98 -7.12
N SER A 102 14.93 6.26 -6.85
CA SER A 102 15.63 7.01 -5.80
C SER A 102 15.45 6.39 -4.41
N PHE A 103 14.24 5.93 -4.08
CA PHE A 103 13.97 5.23 -2.83
C PHE A 103 14.80 3.95 -2.72
N ALA A 104 14.76 3.10 -3.75
CA ALA A 104 15.45 1.83 -3.77
C ALA A 104 16.98 2.00 -3.68
N GLU A 105 17.55 2.96 -4.42
CA GLU A 105 18.98 3.28 -4.37
C GLU A 105 19.41 3.75 -2.98
N GLN A 106 18.64 4.62 -2.33
CA GLN A 106 18.93 5.07 -0.96
C GLN A 106 18.90 3.91 0.04
N CYS A 107 18.02 2.93 -0.14
CA CYS A 107 17.98 1.71 0.65
C CYS A 107 19.12 0.73 0.32
N GLY A 108 19.86 0.98 -0.77
CA GLY A 108 20.93 0.12 -1.25
C GLY A 108 20.45 -1.10 -2.02
N PHE A 109 19.27 -1.00 -2.63
CA PHE A 109 18.79 -2.02 -3.57
C PHE A 109 19.43 -1.85 -4.94
N GLU A 110 19.51 -2.96 -5.65
CA GLU A 110 19.98 -3.11 -7.02
C GLU A 110 18.87 -3.73 -7.88
N ASN A 111 19.17 -4.02 -9.15
CA ASN A 111 18.23 -4.66 -10.08
C ASN A 111 16.84 -3.98 -10.10
N ILE A 112 16.83 -2.66 -10.02
CA ILE A 112 15.58 -1.87 -9.94
C ILE A 112 14.87 -1.96 -11.28
N ARG A 113 13.63 -2.41 -11.29
CA ARG A 113 12.80 -2.56 -12.49
C ARG A 113 11.35 -2.22 -12.21
N SER A 114 10.69 -1.76 -13.25
CA SER A 114 9.27 -1.43 -13.21
C SER A 114 8.57 -2.06 -14.41
N ASN A 115 7.30 -2.43 -14.25
CA ASN A 115 6.52 -2.86 -15.39
C ASN A 115 6.13 -1.66 -16.28
N LYS A 116 5.61 -1.95 -17.48
CA LYS A 116 5.25 -0.90 -18.44
C LYS A 116 4.25 0.13 -17.90
N TRP A 117 3.40 -0.28 -16.98
CA TRP A 117 2.35 0.57 -16.42
C TRP A 117 2.87 1.65 -15.45
N MET A 118 4.13 1.54 -15.01
CA MET A 118 4.81 2.63 -14.28
C MET A 118 5.32 3.75 -15.19
N THR A 119 5.40 3.51 -16.50
CA THR A 119 5.97 4.44 -17.49
C THR A 119 5.05 4.72 -18.68
N GLN A 120 3.93 4.04 -18.76
CA GLN A 120 2.89 4.23 -19.78
C GLN A 120 1.56 4.57 -19.11
N PRO A 121 0.64 5.25 -19.81
CA PRO A 121 -0.69 5.52 -19.31
C PRO A 121 -1.40 4.24 -18.83
N ALA A 122 -2.10 4.36 -17.70
CA ALA A 122 -2.84 3.26 -17.11
C ALA A 122 -4.07 2.90 -17.96
N GLU A 123 -4.42 1.61 -17.94
CA GLU A 123 -5.66 1.07 -18.49
C GLU A 123 -6.56 0.54 -17.37
N THR A 124 -7.81 0.24 -17.65
CA THR A 124 -8.84 -0.13 -16.67
C THR A 124 -8.42 -1.26 -15.72
N ASP A 125 -7.72 -2.25 -16.22
CA ASP A 125 -7.31 -3.45 -15.46
C ASP A 125 -5.79 -3.51 -15.22
N SER A 126 -5.08 -2.40 -15.49
CA SER A 126 -3.65 -2.34 -15.28
C SER A 126 -3.29 -2.10 -13.81
N ILE A 127 -2.06 -2.46 -13.44
CA ILE A 127 -1.46 -2.09 -12.18
C ILE A 127 0.03 -1.81 -12.36
N GLY A 128 0.49 -0.69 -11.83
CA GLY A 128 1.91 -0.34 -11.82
C GLY A 128 2.67 -1.13 -10.75
N ILE A 129 3.80 -1.71 -11.12
CA ILE A 129 4.60 -2.58 -10.24
C ILE A 129 6.06 -2.18 -10.35
N ASN A 130 6.68 -2.00 -9.20
CA ASN A 130 8.10 -1.78 -9.06
C ASN A 130 8.73 -2.92 -8.26
N CYS A 131 9.88 -3.40 -8.71
CA CYS A 131 10.68 -4.39 -7.98
C CYS A 131 12.14 -3.93 -7.89
N ALA A 132 12.74 -4.22 -6.75
CA ALA A 132 14.18 -4.05 -6.54
C ALA A 132 14.69 -5.18 -5.64
N SER A 133 15.95 -5.56 -5.76
CA SER A 133 16.51 -6.63 -4.94
C SER A 133 17.89 -6.30 -4.43
N LYS A 134 18.25 -6.88 -3.30
CA LYS A 134 19.59 -6.84 -2.72
C LYS A 134 19.88 -8.10 -1.92
N THR A 135 21.15 -8.40 -1.74
CA THR A 135 21.56 -9.45 -0.81
C THR A 135 21.57 -8.90 0.61
N ILE A 136 20.94 -9.61 1.54
CA ILE A 136 21.02 -9.34 2.98
C ILE A 136 21.47 -10.59 3.74
N ARG A 137 21.93 -10.39 4.97
CA ARG A 137 22.34 -11.47 5.87
C ARG A 137 21.65 -11.32 7.21
N ASP A 138 21.20 -12.43 7.74
CA ASP A 138 20.71 -12.55 9.11
C ASP A 138 21.30 -13.81 9.79
N ASN A 139 20.83 -14.13 11.00
CA ASN A 139 21.27 -15.32 11.73
C ASN A 139 20.97 -16.64 10.99
N GLY A 140 20.03 -16.65 10.05
CA GLY A 140 19.68 -17.79 9.20
C GLY A 140 20.57 -17.94 7.96
N GLY A 141 21.43 -16.97 7.68
CA GLY A 141 22.35 -16.96 6.55
C GLY A 141 22.11 -15.85 5.53
N GLN A 142 22.35 -16.15 4.27
CA GLN A 142 22.20 -15.20 3.17
C GLN A 142 20.84 -15.36 2.48
N TYR A 143 20.22 -14.23 2.17
CA TYR A 143 18.94 -14.13 1.46
C TYR A 143 19.02 -13.06 0.37
N THR A 144 18.21 -13.21 -0.67
CA THR A 144 17.88 -12.08 -1.54
C THR A 144 16.59 -11.43 -1.02
N LEU A 145 16.70 -10.19 -0.55
CA LEU A 145 15.52 -9.36 -0.21
C LEU A 145 14.99 -8.72 -1.50
N ILE A 146 13.72 -8.97 -1.79
CA ILE A 146 13.00 -8.37 -2.91
C ILE A 146 11.98 -7.39 -2.35
N ALA A 147 12.09 -6.12 -2.70
CA ALA A 147 11.11 -5.09 -2.38
C ALA A 147 10.14 -4.93 -3.56
N VAL A 148 8.85 -4.95 -3.28
CA VAL A 148 7.77 -4.79 -4.26
C VAL A 148 6.87 -3.63 -3.85
N GLY A 149 6.96 -2.53 -4.61
CA GLY A 149 6.05 -1.40 -4.49
C GLY A 149 4.94 -1.50 -5.52
N VAL A 150 3.69 -1.62 -5.07
CA VAL A 150 2.53 -1.62 -5.94
C VAL A 150 1.98 -0.22 -6.04
N ARG A 151 1.73 0.26 -7.28
CA ARG A 151 1.29 1.63 -7.52
C ARG A 151 0.00 1.94 -6.77
N GLY A 152 0.07 2.92 -5.88
CA GLY A 152 -1.06 3.57 -5.25
C GLY A 152 -1.29 4.95 -5.83
N ASN A 153 -2.48 5.47 -5.63
CA ASN A 153 -2.85 6.83 -5.89
C ASN A 153 -2.87 7.29 -7.37
N ASN A 154 -3.75 8.23 -7.70
CA ASN A 154 -3.81 8.96 -8.98
C ASN A 154 -3.85 8.09 -10.26
N TYR A 155 -4.61 7.02 -10.25
CA TYR A 155 -4.73 6.04 -11.33
C TYR A 155 -6.19 5.98 -11.85
N HIS A 156 -6.73 7.10 -12.33
CA HIS A 156 -8.14 7.20 -12.72
C HIS A 156 -8.59 6.12 -13.70
N ALA A 157 -7.77 5.77 -14.69
CA ALA A 157 -8.11 4.73 -15.65
C ALA A 157 -8.28 3.35 -14.99
N GLU A 158 -7.57 3.04 -13.92
CA GLU A 158 -7.65 1.77 -13.19
C GLU A 158 -8.90 1.68 -12.28
N TRP A 159 -9.59 2.79 -12.04
CA TRP A 159 -10.75 2.84 -11.16
C TRP A 159 -11.91 1.98 -11.65
N GLY A 160 -12.02 1.74 -12.96
CA GLY A 160 -12.98 0.80 -13.50
C GLY A 160 -12.86 -0.61 -12.91
N GLY A 161 -11.64 -1.02 -12.58
CA GLY A 161 -11.38 -2.28 -11.88
C GLY A 161 -11.94 -2.33 -10.46
N ASN A 162 -12.03 -1.18 -9.76
CA ASN A 162 -12.59 -1.14 -8.40
C ASN A 162 -14.09 -1.45 -8.34
N ALA A 163 -14.82 -1.23 -9.43
CA ALA A 163 -16.23 -1.56 -9.53
C ALA A 163 -16.49 -2.99 -10.03
N ARG A 164 -15.44 -3.74 -10.33
CA ARG A 164 -15.53 -5.08 -10.91
C ARG A 164 -15.51 -6.15 -9.80
N LEU A 165 -16.65 -6.30 -9.12
CA LEU A 165 -16.79 -7.23 -7.99
C LEU A 165 -16.70 -8.70 -8.39
N GLY A 166 -17.05 -9.04 -9.63
CA GLY A 166 -17.22 -10.44 -10.05
C GLY A 166 -18.62 -10.99 -9.79
N ALA A 167 -18.88 -12.22 -10.25
CA ALA A 167 -20.18 -12.88 -10.08
C ALA A 167 -20.28 -13.63 -8.74
N SER A 168 -19.16 -14.04 -8.18
CA SER A 168 -19.00 -14.73 -6.89
C SER A 168 -17.51 -14.86 -6.54
N GLY A 169 -17.20 -15.04 -5.26
CA GLY A 169 -15.83 -15.24 -4.79
C GLY A 169 -15.05 -13.93 -4.65
N GLU A 170 -13.77 -13.97 -4.97
CA GLU A 170 -12.84 -12.84 -4.86
C GLU A 170 -13.28 -11.61 -5.66
N HIS A 171 -12.87 -10.44 -5.24
CA HIS A 171 -13.06 -9.19 -5.99
C HIS A 171 -12.27 -9.23 -7.31
N ALA A 172 -12.96 -9.41 -8.43
CA ALA A 172 -12.36 -9.70 -9.72
C ALA A 172 -11.31 -8.65 -10.16
N GLY A 173 -11.58 -7.36 -9.93
CA GLY A 173 -10.65 -6.30 -10.30
C GLY A 173 -9.36 -6.29 -9.47
N PHE A 174 -9.40 -6.72 -8.22
CA PHE A 174 -8.20 -6.84 -7.38
C PHE A 174 -7.45 -8.15 -7.67
N ALA A 175 -8.18 -9.23 -7.92
CA ALA A 175 -7.60 -10.51 -8.34
C ALA A 175 -6.80 -10.39 -9.64
N MET A 176 -7.32 -9.65 -10.63
CA MET A 176 -6.56 -9.35 -11.86
C MET A 176 -5.26 -8.59 -11.57
N GLY A 177 -5.28 -7.63 -10.63
CA GLY A 177 -4.08 -6.92 -10.19
C GLY A 177 -3.10 -7.85 -9.48
N ARG A 178 -3.57 -8.72 -8.59
CA ARG A 178 -2.79 -9.77 -7.92
C ARG A 178 -2.05 -10.66 -8.92
N ASP A 179 -2.75 -11.16 -9.91
CA ASP A 179 -2.18 -12.07 -10.91
C ASP A 179 -1.09 -11.36 -11.73
N GLN A 180 -1.30 -10.10 -12.11
CA GLN A 180 -0.26 -9.29 -12.77
C GLN A 180 0.97 -9.07 -11.89
N VAL A 181 0.81 -8.86 -10.57
CA VAL A 181 1.94 -8.72 -9.65
C VAL A 181 2.72 -10.04 -9.55
N LEU A 182 2.03 -11.17 -9.39
CA LEU A 182 2.66 -12.49 -9.31
C LEU A 182 3.43 -12.84 -10.59
N ASP A 183 2.83 -12.59 -11.75
CA ASP A 183 3.48 -12.86 -13.05
C ASP A 183 4.69 -11.96 -13.28
N TYR A 184 4.57 -10.66 -12.94
CA TYR A 184 5.70 -9.74 -13.04
C TYR A 184 6.84 -10.13 -12.08
N LEU A 185 6.52 -10.54 -10.86
CA LEU A 185 7.50 -10.97 -9.87
C LEU A 185 8.24 -12.25 -10.32
N ARG A 186 7.54 -13.21 -10.91
CA ARG A 186 8.15 -14.39 -11.51
C ARG A 186 9.11 -14.04 -12.66
N ALA A 187 8.66 -13.15 -13.56
CA ALA A 187 9.50 -12.65 -14.65
C ALA A 187 10.73 -11.91 -14.12
N TYR A 188 10.54 -11.02 -13.14
CA TYR A 188 11.63 -10.30 -12.48
C TYR A 188 12.69 -11.25 -11.88
N ILE A 189 12.26 -12.26 -11.13
CA ILE A 189 13.15 -13.26 -10.54
C ILE A 189 13.94 -14.04 -11.63
N ALA A 190 13.25 -14.43 -12.69
CA ALA A 190 13.87 -15.16 -13.80
C ALA A 190 14.91 -14.31 -14.55
N GLU A 191 14.55 -13.06 -14.86
CA GLU A 191 15.41 -12.15 -15.63
C GLU A 191 16.61 -11.62 -14.83
N THR A 192 16.47 -11.47 -13.51
CA THR A 192 17.58 -11.07 -12.64
C THR A 192 18.45 -12.25 -12.19
N GLY A 193 18.03 -13.47 -12.49
CA GLY A 193 18.78 -14.69 -12.13
C GLY A 193 18.77 -14.99 -10.63
N ILE A 194 17.80 -14.46 -9.87
CA ILE A 194 17.67 -14.71 -8.43
C ILE A 194 17.42 -16.20 -8.18
N THR A 195 18.16 -16.77 -7.23
CA THR A 195 18.05 -18.17 -6.82
C THR A 195 18.20 -18.32 -5.31
N GLY A 196 17.77 -19.47 -4.77
CA GLY A 196 17.90 -19.78 -3.35
C GLY A 196 16.82 -19.15 -2.48
N ARG A 197 17.19 -18.79 -1.24
CA ARG A 197 16.23 -18.26 -0.28
C ARG A 197 15.96 -16.77 -0.52
N VAL A 198 14.68 -16.42 -0.58
CA VAL A 198 14.25 -15.04 -0.74
C VAL A 198 13.45 -14.56 0.47
N LYS A 199 13.55 -13.29 0.76
CA LYS A 199 12.66 -12.54 1.62
C LYS A 199 11.88 -11.57 0.74
N LEU A 200 10.57 -11.51 0.90
CA LEU A 200 9.71 -10.64 0.09
C LEU A 200 9.12 -9.55 0.97
N TRP A 201 9.38 -8.31 0.60
CA TRP A 201 8.79 -7.12 1.20
C TRP A 201 7.87 -6.45 0.20
N ILE A 202 6.57 -6.49 0.46
CA ILE A 202 5.54 -5.92 -0.43
C ILE A 202 4.69 -4.91 0.32
N SER A 203 4.39 -3.81 -0.35
CA SER A 203 3.53 -2.77 0.19
C SER A 203 2.73 -2.06 -0.90
N GLY A 204 1.57 -1.56 -0.50
CA GLY A 204 0.67 -0.75 -1.32
C GLY A 204 -0.27 0.09 -0.45
N TYR A 205 -0.97 1.02 -1.08
CA TYR A 205 -1.96 1.90 -0.47
C TYR A 205 -3.29 1.87 -1.23
N SER A 206 -4.43 1.85 -0.52
CA SER A 206 -5.77 1.83 -1.11
C SER A 206 -5.94 0.60 -2.03
N ARG A 207 -6.40 0.75 -3.28
CA ARG A 207 -6.53 -0.34 -4.26
C ARG A 207 -5.28 -1.23 -4.32
N SER A 208 -4.10 -0.64 -4.39
CA SER A 208 -2.85 -1.40 -4.45
C SER A 208 -2.53 -2.14 -3.15
N ALA A 209 -3.03 -1.69 -2.02
CA ALA A 209 -2.95 -2.42 -0.77
C ALA A 209 -3.81 -3.69 -0.80
N SER A 210 -5.02 -3.62 -1.38
CA SER A 210 -5.84 -4.81 -1.59
C SER A 210 -5.16 -5.83 -2.50
N VAL A 211 -4.56 -5.35 -3.59
CA VAL A 211 -3.75 -6.21 -4.48
C VAL A 211 -2.58 -6.85 -3.74
N ALA A 212 -1.82 -6.08 -2.97
CA ALA A 212 -0.69 -6.58 -2.17
C ALA A 212 -1.15 -7.59 -1.10
N ASN A 213 -2.31 -7.34 -0.46
CA ASN A 213 -2.95 -8.24 0.49
C ASN A 213 -3.26 -9.60 -0.14
N MET A 214 -3.90 -9.60 -1.31
CA MET A 214 -4.23 -10.82 -2.04
C MET A 214 -2.98 -11.55 -2.58
N VAL A 215 -1.91 -10.82 -2.96
CA VAL A 215 -0.61 -11.41 -3.29
C VAL A 215 -0.03 -12.14 -2.08
N GLY A 216 -0.10 -11.52 -0.90
CA GLY A 216 0.34 -12.13 0.35
C GLY A 216 -0.42 -13.44 0.64
N GLY A 217 -1.74 -13.43 0.55
CA GLY A 217 -2.58 -14.62 0.74
C GLY A 217 -2.19 -15.75 -0.20
N MET A 218 -2.08 -15.47 -1.50
CA MET A 218 -1.68 -16.48 -2.49
C MET A 218 -0.29 -17.09 -2.22
N LEU A 219 0.65 -16.27 -1.74
CA LEU A 219 2.00 -16.75 -1.40
C LEU A 219 1.98 -17.64 -0.16
N ASP A 220 1.18 -17.31 0.84
CA ASP A 220 0.98 -18.15 2.03
C ASP A 220 0.24 -19.45 1.72
N ASP A 221 -0.61 -19.47 0.69
CA ASP A 221 -1.23 -20.67 0.12
C ASP A 221 -0.27 -21.51 -0.74
N GLY A 222 1.01 -21.12 -0.79
CA GLY A 222 2.05 -21.88 -1.48
C GLY A 222 2.19 -21.59 -2.97
N CYS A 223 1.67 -20.45 -3.43
CA CYS A 223 1.89 -19.99 -4.80
C CYS A 223 3.40 -19.81 -5.08
N SER A 224 3.93 -20.53 -6.06
CA SER A 224 5.35 -20.53 -6.37
C SER A 224 5.79 -19.28 -7.14
N LEU A 225 6.94 -18.73 -6.74
CA LEU A 225 7.64 -17.66 -7.45
C LEU A 225 8.66 -18.18 -8.46
N GLY A 226 8.79 -19.50 -8.59
CA GLY A 226 9.70 -20.17 -9.52
C GLY A 226 10.48 -21.30 -8.86
N ALA A 227 10.86 -22.31 -9.65
CA ALA A 227 11.47 -23.53 -9.13
C ALA A 227 12.86 -23.35 -8.48
N ARG A 228 13.53 -22.22 -8.74
CA ARG A 228 14.89 -21.96 -8.25
C ARG A 228 14.93 -21.10 -6.99
N VAL A 229 13.78 -20.61 -6.52
CA VAL A 229 13.66 -19.77 -5.31
C VAL A 229 12.77 -20.44 -4.28
N SER A 230 13.03 -20.15 -3.02
CA SER A 230 12.17 -20.55 -1.90
C SER A 230 11.82 -19.34 -1.05
N LEU A 231 10.54 -19.13 -0.84
CA LEU A 231 9.99 -18.15 0.07
C LEU A 231 9.28 -18.90 1.22
N SER A 232 9.69 -18.61 2.43
CA SER A 232 8.97 -19.08 3.62
C SER A 232 7.91 -18.04 4.02
N PRO A 233 6.75 -18.43 4.55
CA PRO A 233 5.81 -17.47 5.14
C PRO A 233 6.44 -16.57 6.23
N HIS A 234 7.47 -17.07 6.92
CA HIS A 234 8.24 -16.27 7.89
C HIS A 234 9.09 -15.15 7.24
N ASP A 235 9.36 -15.26 5.94
CA ASP A 235 10.16 -14.34 5.16
C ASP A 235 9.30 -13.45 4.24
N LEU A 236 7.98 -13.50 4.40
CA LEU A 236 7.02 -12.60 3.77
C LEU A 236 6.69 -11.44 4.72
N TYR A 237 6.93 -10.21 4.26
CA TYR A 237 6.69 -8.95 4.95
C TYR A 237 5.67 -8.15 4.13
N CYS A 238 4.40 -8.35 4.41
CA CYS A 238 3.30 -7.73 3.68
C CYS A 238 2.63 -6.66 4.55
N TYR A 239 2.74 -5.39 4.14
CA TYR A 239 2.17 -4.25 4.84
C TYR A 239 1.24 -3.48 3.90
N CYS A 240 -0.04 -3.48 4.21
CA CYS A 240 -1.12 -2.95 3.38
C CYS A 240 -1.76 -1.74 4.07
N TYR A 241 -1.76 -0.58 3.41
CA TYR A 241 -2.29 0.66 3.96
C TYR A 241 -3.67 0.96 3.39
N GLU A 242 -4.67 1.05 4.28
CA GLU A 242 -6.07 1.28 3.93
C GLU A 242 -6.58 0.31 2.83
N PRO A 243 -6.36 -1.02 2.98
CA PRO A 243 -6.76 -1.97 1.95
C PRO A 243 -8.28 -2.15 1.91
N PRO A 244 -8.94 -2.00 0.74
CA PRO A 244 -10.27 -2.53 0.52
C PRO A 244 -10.30 -4.05 0.70
N MET A 245 -11.47 -4.63 0.92
CA MET A 245 -11.66 -6.07 1.02
C MET A 245 -11.65 -6.71 -0.39
N GLY A 246 -10.82 -7.72 -0.60
CA GLY A 246 -10.65 -8.33 -1.92
C GLY A 246 -10.84 -9.85 -1.95
N ALA A 247 -10.62 -10.51 -0.83
CA ALA A 247 -10.82 -11.96 -0.66
C ALA A 247 -12.21 -12.27 -0.10
N THR A 248 -12.55 -13.55 0.02
CA THR A 248 -13.77 -13.99 0.69
C THR A 248 -13.51 -14.37 2.14
N LYS A 249 -14.58 -14.39 2.96
CA LYS A 249 -14.47 -14.78 4.37
C LYS A 249 -13.95 -16.20 4.57
N ASP A 250 -14.27 -17.10 3.67
CA ASP A 250 -13.80 -18.48 3.75
C ASP A 250 -12.31 -18.61 3.43
N GLU A 251 -11.81 -17.81 2.47
CA GLU A 251 -10.41 -17.82 2.04
C GLU A 251 -9.45 -17.29 3.11
N VAL A 252 -9.88 -16.30 3.89
CA VAL A 252 -9.00 -15.61 4.84
C VAL A 252 -8.86 -16.33 6.19
N GLN A 253 -9.44 -17.52 6.31
CA GLN A 253 -9.43 -18.27 7.58
C GLN A 253 -8.06 -18.91 7.83
N GLY A 254 -7.51 -18.68 9.00
CA GLY A 254 -6.30 -19.35 9.46
C GLY A 254 -5.16 -18.43 9.84
N ARG A 255 -4.32 -18.96 10.72
CA ARG A 255 -3.17 -18.23 11.27
C ARG A 255 -2.00 -18.08 10.29
N VAL A 256 -2.03 -18.79 9.17
CA VAL A 256 -0.99 -18.72 8.15
C VAL A 256 -0.85 -17.31 7.58
N TYR A 257 -1.91 -16.53 7.56
CA TYR A 257 -1.93 -15.17 7.03
C TYR A 257 -1.57 -14.07 8.04
N GLU A 258 -1.25 -14.40 9.31
CA GLU A 258 -0.93 -13.40 10.35
C GLU A 258 0.36 -12.60 10.08
N ASN A 259 1.14 -12.93 9.04
CA ASN A 259 2.27 -12.17 8.50
C ASN A 259 1.85 -11.05 7.53
N ILE A 260 0.56 -10.94 7.21
CA ILE A 260 -0.03 -9.85 6.43
C ILE A 260 -0.61 -8.83 7.42
N HIS A 261 -0.07 -7.62 7.40
CA HIS A 261 -0.44 -6.56 8.32
C HIS A 261 -1.19 -5.46 7.58
N ASN A 262 -2.49 -5.33 7.87
CA ASN A 262 -3.34 -4.27 7.32
C ASN A 262 -3.34 -3.08 8.28
N ILE A 263 -2.84 -1.95 7.85
CA ILE A 263 -2.88 -0.71 8.62
C ILE A 263 -4.16 0.03 8.24
N VAL A 264 -5.11 0.07 9.18
CA VAL A 264 -6.49 0.48 8.93
C VAL A 264 -6.87 1.68 9.78
N ASN A 265 -7.34 2.74 9.15
CA ASN A 265 -8.02 3.83 9.81
C ASN A 265 -9.53 3.55 9.77
N THR A 266 -10.15 3.36 10.91
CA THR A 266 -11.58 3.06 11.01
C THR A 266 -12.50 4.20 10.54
N ASN A 267 -11.97 5.38 10.28
CA ASN A 267 -12.71 6.49 9.69
C ASN A 267 -12.57 6.55 8.16
N ASP A 268 -11.79 5.66 7.56
CA ASP A 268 -11.67 5.57 6.11
C ASP A 268 -12.67 4.55 5.56
N LEU A 269 -13.65 5.06 4.79
CA LEU A 269 -14.68 4.22 4.16
C LEU A 269 -14.07 3.18 3.19
N VAL A 270 -12.96 3.49 2.55
CA VAL A 270 -12.32 2.62 1.56
C VAL A 270 -12.01 1.25 2.16
N THR A 271 -11.66 1.19 3.44
CA THR A 271 -11.33 -0.06 4.14
C THR A 271 -12.53 -1.01 4.31
N TYR A 272 -13.74 -0.51 4.13
CA TYR A 272 -14.99 -1.29 4.22
C TYR A 272 -15.56 -1.69 2.84
N VAL A 273 -14.91 -1.31 1.76
CA VAL A 273 -15.26 -1.68 0.39
C VAL A 273 -14.35 -2.86 -0.05
N ALA A 274 -14.83 -3.92 -0.70
CA ALA A 274 -16.22 -4.30 -0.88
C ALA A 274 -16.79 -4.71 0.47
N PHE A 275 -18.13 -4.75 0.61
CA PHE A 275 -18.73 -4.86 1.93
C PHE A 275 -18.61 -6.26 2.54
N ASP A 276 -18.35 -6.33 3.83
CA ASP A 276 -18.40 -7.56 4.63
C ASP A 276 -19.74 -8.31 4.49
N SER A 277 -20.85 -7.57 4.39
CA SER A 277 -22.18 -8.15 4.15
C SER A 277 -22.33 -8.84 2.78
N TRP A 278 -21.39 -8.64 1.85
CA TRP A 278 -21.30 -9.29 0.56
C TRP A 278 -20.28 -10.43 0.54
N ASP A 279 -19.88 -10.90 1.71
CA ASP A 279 -18.92 -11.97 1.93
C ASP A 279 -17.46 -11.62 1.64
N PHE A 280 -17.14 -10.32 1.48
CA PHE A 280 -15.76 -9.89 1.30
C PHE A 280 -14.99 -9.77 2.62
N ALA A 281 -13.69 -10.00 2.54
CA ALA A 281 -12.75 -9.93 3.66
C ALA A 281 -11.34 -9.58 3.19
N ARG A 282 -10.40 -9.47 4.13
CA ARG A 282 -8.96 -9.28 3.89
C ARG A 282 -8.17 -10.42 4.52
N TYR A 283 -7.09 -10.83 3.90
CA TYR A 283 -6.11 -11.70 4.54
C TYR A 283 -5.39 -10.96 5.66
N GLY A 284 -5.02 -11.69 6.70
CA GLY A 284 -4.11 -11.22 7.73
C GLY A 284 -4.75 -10.50 8.89
N VAL A 285 -4.01 -9.58 9.50
CA VAL A 285 -4.38 -8.94 10.77
C VAL A 285 -4.56 -7.44 10.58
N ASP A 286 -5.75 -6.95 10.90
CA ASP A 286 -6.01 -5.51 10.93
C ASP A 286 -5.30 -4.86 12.14
N ARG A 287 -4.48 -3.87 11.85
CA ARG A 287 -3.78 -3.00 12.79
C ARG A 287 -4.45 -1.64 12.76
N VAL A 288 -5.41 -1.47 13.64
CA VAL A 288 -6.20 -0.25 13.68
C VAL A 288 -5.35 0.90 14.20
N VAL A 289 -5.27 1.96 13.43
CA VAL A 289 -4.66 3.21 13.88
C VAL A 289 -5.50 3.74 15.04
N PRO A 290 -4.91 4.04 16.22
CA PRO A 290 -5.66 4.46 17.39
C PRO A 290 -6.24 5.85 17.16
N THR A 291 -7.49 5.90 16.73
CA THR A 291 -8.22 7.13 16.45
C THR A 291 -9.04 7.57 17.65
N LYS A 292 -9.74 6.67 18.33
CA LYS A 292 -10.61 7.00 19.46
C LYS A 292 -9.89 7.27 20.80
N GLY A 293 -8.70 6.75 20.99
CA GLY A 293 -7.90 6.92 22.21
C GLY A 293 -6.99 8.14 22.21
N ASP A 294 -6.84 8.82 21.07
CA ASP A 294 -6.00 10.00 20.95
C ASP A 294 -6.71 11.21 21.56
N ALA A 295 -6.04 11.97 22.43
CA ALA A 295 -6.59 13.19 23.04
C ALA A 295 -7.03 14.23 22.00
N ASN A 296 -6.49 14.19 20.80
CA ASN A 296 -6.82 15.09 19.71
C ASN A 296 -7.83 14.49 18.70
N TYR A 297 -8.30 13.25 18.90
CA TYR A 297 -9.16 12.56 17.93
C TYR A 297 -10.36 13.39 17.47
N LEU A 298 -11.13 13.96 18.40
CA LEU A 298 -12.30 14.78 18.06
C LEU A 298 -11.93 16.03 17.27
N ASN A 299 -10.78 16.63 17.57
CA ASN A 299 -10.29 17.79 16.85
C ASN A 299 -9.84 17.42 15.42
N TYR A 300 -9.18 16.30 15.25
CA TYR A 300 -8.78 15.79 13.93
C TYR A 300 -10.01 15.38 13.11
N LYS A 301 -10.96 14.67 13.73
CA LYS A 301 -12.23 14.31 13.09
C LYS A 301 -12.99 15.55 12.61
N ALA A 302 -13.10 16.58 13.45
CA ALA A 302 -13.78 17.82 13.08
C ALA A 302 -13.08 18.54 11.91
N LYS A 303 -11.74 18.56 11.90
CA LYS A 303 -10.96 19.12 10.78
C LYS A 303 -11.16 18.33 9.51
N MET A 304 -11.07 17.01 9.57
CA MET A 304 -11.28 16.11 8.43
C MET A 304 -12.66 16.33 7.81
N LEU A 305 -13.72 16.34 8.63
CA LEU A 305 -15.09 16.62 8.19
C LEU A 305 -15.23 18.00 7.57
N SER A 306 -14.64 19.02 8.20
CA SER A 306 -14.68 20.40 7.68
C SER A 306 -14.03 20.48 6.29
N GLU A 307 -12.91 19.81 6.07
CA GLU A 307 -12.27 19.79 4.75
C GLU A 307 -13.03 18.90 3.75
N PHE A 308 -13.57 17.78 4.16
CA PHE A 308 -14.40 16.91 3.33
C PHE A 308 -15.62 17.68 2.76
N TYR A 309 -16.34 18.44 3.58
CA TYR A 309 -17.46 19.26 3.13
C TYR A 309 -17.06 20.50 2.32
N ARG A 310 -15.77 20.83 2.30
CA ARG A 310 -15.23 21.97 1.53
C ARG A 310 -14.60 21.59 0.20
N ILE A 311 -14.45 20.29 -0.09
CA ILE A 311 -13.92 19.83 -1.37
C ILE A 311 -14.93 20.25 -2.47
N PRO A 312 -14.58 21.18 -3.38
CA PRO A 312 -15.49 21.58 -4.43
C PRO A 312 -15.72 20.42 -5.39
N ASN A 313 -16.93 20.34 -5.92
CA ASN A 313 -17.24 19.46 -7.03
C ASN A 313 -16.45 19.93 -8.27
N ASN A 314 -15.31 19.33 -8.51
CA ASN A 314 -14.36 19.71 -9.54
C ASN A 314 -14.58 18.84 -10.77
N GLY A 315 -15.51 19.28 -11.67
CA GLY A 315 -15.52 18.89 -13.08
C GLY A 315 -15.53 17.38 -13.37
N GLY A 316 -16.32 16.59 -12.63
CA GLY A 316 -16.44 15.15 -12.84
C GLY A 316 -15.62 14.29 -11.89
N ASN A 317 -14.84 14.86 -11.01
CA ASN A 317 -14.27 14.13 -9.88
C ASN A 317 -15.39 13.75 -8.91
N ILE A 318 -15.26 12.55 -8.33
CA ILE A 318 -16.22 11.97 -7.39
C ILE A 318 -16.52 12.98 -6.29
N TYR A 319 -17.74 13.51 -6.30
CA TYR A 319 -18.27 14.28 -5.20
C TYR A 319 -18.88 13.31 -4.20
N TRP A 320 -18.11 12.92 -3.23
CA TRP A 320 -18.45 11.87 -2.28
C TRP A 320 -19.85 11.97 -1.67
N PRO A 321 -20.35 13.16 -1.23
CA PRO A 321 -21.70 13.28 -0.68
C PRO A 321 -22.81 12.81 -1.62
N ASP A 322 -22.74 13.16 -2.90
CA ASP A 322 -23.75 12.75 -3.87
C ASP A 322 -23.71 11.24 -4.14
N HIS A 323 -22.52 10.65 -4.13
CA HIS A 323 -22.34 9.21 -4.30
C HIS A 323 -22.84 8.45 -3.07
N PHE A 324 -22.54 8.91 -1.87
CA PHE A 324 -23.07 8.31 -0.64
C PHE A 324 -24.59 8.34 -0.62
N GLN A 325 -25.21 9.45 -1.00
CA GLN A 325 -26.64 9.57 -1.10
C GLN A 325 -27.23 8.62 -2.17
N ALA A 326 -26.56 8.48 -3.32
CA ALA A 326 -26.93 7.52 -4.36
C ALA A 326 -26.80 6.06 -3.89
N TRP A 327 -25.90 5.77 -2.97
CA TRP A 327 -25.72 4.45 -2.36
C TRP A 327 -26.57 4.23 -1.10
N GLY A 328 -27.38 5.22 -0.70
CA GLY A 328 -28.20 5.17 0.50
C GLY A 328 -27.40 5.25 1.80
N ILE A 329 -26.16 5.76 1.74
CA ILE A 329 -25.28 5.93 2.89
C ILE A 329 -25.36 7.39 3.35
N ASP A 330 -25.82 7.63 4.59
CA ASP A 330 -25.73 8.97 5.19
C ASP A 330 -24.26 9.20 5.63
N PRO A 331 -23.60 10.26 5.15
CA PRO A 331 -22.26 10.60 5.62
C PRO A 331 -22.14 10.75 7.14
N LYS A 332 -23.25 11.04 7.83
CA LYS A 332 -23.31 11.08 9.29
C LYS A 332 -23.15 9.71 9.92
N ASP A 333 -23.65 8.65 9.25
CA ASP A 333 -23.53 7.28 9.75
C ASP A 333 -22.09 6.76 9.67
N ILE A 334 -21.31 7.22 8.67
CA ILE A 334 -19.89 6.92 8.55
C ILE A 334 -19.06 7.58 9.66
N THR A 335 -19.55 8.73 10.15
CA THR A 335 -18.86 9.52 11.18
C THR A 335 -19.33 9.22 12.60
N SER A 336 -20.50 8.59 12.73
CA SER A 336 -21.10 8.22 14.02
C SER A 336 -20.79 6.78 14.43
N GLY A 337 -20.14 5.99 13.58
CA GLY A 337 -19.69 4.65 13.91
C GLY A 337 -18.75 4.66 15.11
N ASP A 338 -19.30 4.34 16.25
CA ASP A 338 -18.61 4.13 17.52
C ASP A 338 -17.81 2.83 17.53
#